data_ef7bc5d07e56f39c170bb6454b8d9a79
#
_entry.id   ef7bc5d07e56f39c170bb6454b8d9a79
#
_cell.length_a   1.000
_cell.length_b   1.000
_cell.length_c   1.000
_cell.angle_alpha   90.00
_cell.angle_beta   90.00
_cell.angle_gamma   90.00
#
_symmetry.space_group_name_H-M   'P 1'
#
loop_
_entity.id
_entity.type
_entity.pdbx_description
1 polymer ?
#
loop_
_entity_poly.entity_id
_entity_poly.type
_entity_poly.pdbx_seq_one_letter_code
_entity_poly.pdbx_strand_id
1 'polypeptide(L)'
;MWKRLGRAAIRNALRNGRVRRVVEAELAGRRGPSPPQPEPPEGVPGHVEFVDSRGVRHVLDPSLRDRLKPGWRTTCDPEVASRPPSNEALADRARKAKKSVGEAAALLASVAGVRLGGRILEVGCYDGSVAYELARRDGTEVVASDLARYYVVQRPGEPAAGDVEAQELALAELRERARAVAGSPTGRVAFVEDDITASALEPGSFDAIVSFEVVEHLRDPGAAFQAMARLLKPGGVAYHDYNPFFSANGGHSLCTLDFPWGHARLDAADFERYLREIRPTEAAQALRFYTENLNRLTLAALRGAVEEAGLELLTAIPWTDRALVPRLPSEVLPEVRLTYPGVGVEDLLATFVAVIARRPRPTVRRPLSIPRSVAEITGR
;
A
#
# COMPACT_ATOMS: atom_id res chain seq x y z
N MET A 1 11.36 27.63 7.86
CA MET A 1 10.09 27.71 8.60
C MET A 1 9.28 26.41 8.52
N TRP A 2 9.20 25.71 7.40
CA TRP A 2 8.46 24.48 7.15
C TRP A 2 8.93 23.24 7.94
N LYS A 3 10.22 23.08 8.21
CA LYS A 3 10.74 21.97 9.05
C LYS A 3 10.25 21.98 10.53
N ARG A 4 9.74 23.13 11.01
CA ARG A 4 9.21 23.25 12.38
C ARG A 4 7.71 22.92 12.51
N LEU A 5 6.93 23.11 11.44
CA LEU A 5 5.48 22.83 11.46
C LEU A 5 5.16 21.33 11.42
N GLY A 6 5.88 20.54 10.61
CA GLY A 6 5.69 19.09 10.57
C GLY A 6 6.02 18.39 11.91
N ARG A 7 7.10 18.82 12.58
CA ARG A 7 7.48 18.28 13.90
C ARG A 7 6.53 18.72 15.03
N ALA A 8 5.85 19.84 14.89
CA ALA A 8 4.86 20.31 15.86
C ALA A 8 3.53 19.55 15.72
N ALA A 9 3.09 19.25 14.52
CA ALA A 9 1.89 18.47 14.26
C ALA A 9 2.04 17.03 14.77
N ILE A 10 3.18 16.39 14.50
CA ILE A 10 3.51 15.05 14.99
C ILE A 10 3.62 15.07 16.54
N ARG A 11 4.28 16.07 17.13
CA ARG A 11 4.35 16.21 18.58
C ARG A 11 2.98 16.49 19.24
N ASN A 12 2.09 17.21 18.58
CA ASN A 12 0.74 17.44 19.08
C ASN A 12 -0.15 16.19 18.95
N ALA A 13 -0.04 15.44 17.85
CA ALA A 13 -0.71 14.17 17.67
C ALA A 13 -0.25 13.14 18.73
N LEU A 14 1.06 13.06 18.99
CA LEU A 14 1.62 12.18 20.02
C LEU A 14 1.34 12.65 21.47
N ARG A 15 1.06 13.95 21.69
CA ARG A 15 0.60 14.49 22.98
C ARG A 15 -0.86 14.19 23.26
N ASN A 16 -1.64 13.90 22.22
CA ASN A 16 -3.02 13.46 22.42
C ASN A 16 -3.01 12.02 22.94
N GLY A 17 -3.30 11.82 24.22
CA GLY A 17 -3.24 10.52 24.91
C GLY A 17 -4.16 9.44 24.29
N ARG A 18 -5.10 9.80 23.39
CA ARG A 18 -5.85 8.84 22.59
C ARG A 18 -5.04 8.31 21.41
N VAL A 19 -4.36 9.20 20.67
CA VAL A 19 -3.51 8.80 19.52
C VAL A 19 -2.32 7.95 20.00
N ARG A 20 -1.70 8.36 21.10
CA ARG A 20 -0.62 7.58 21.73
C ARG A 20 -1.12 6.21 22.18
N ARG A 21 -2.30 6.10 22.79
CA ARG A 21 -2.88 4.80 23.20
C ARG A 21 -3.27 3.91 22.02
N VAL A 22 -3.76 4.48 20.92
CA VAL A 22 -4.05 3.72 19.69
C VAL A 22 -2.75 3.17 19.10
N VAL A 23 -1.70 3.97 19.01
CA VAL A 23 -0.38 3.54 18.53
C VAL A 23 0.26 2.51 19.48
N GLU A 24 0.18 2.73 20.80
CA GLU A 24 0.73 1.79 21.81
C GLU A 24 -0.08 0.49 21.91
N ALA A 25 -1.40 0.53 21.78
CA ALA A 25 -2.27 -0.65 21.74
C ALA A 25 -2.03 -1.48 20.47
N GLU A 26 -1.78 -0.82 19.35
CA GLU A 26 -1.42 -1.45 18.08
C GLU A 26 -0.07 -2.17 18.16
N LEU A 27 0.93 -1.51 18.75
CA LEU A 27 2.24 -2.10 19.01
C LEU A 27 2.17 -3.28 19.99
N ALA A 28 1.24 -3.26 20.93
CA ALA A 28 1.01 -4.35 21.89
C ALA A 28 0.19 -5.51 21.29
N GLY A 29 -0.81 -5.21 20.45
CA GLY A 29 -1.71 -6.19 19.85
C GLY A 29 -1.05 -7.08 18.78
N ARG A 30 0.09 -6.66 18.22
CA ARG A 30 0.90 -7.47 17.30
C ARG A 30 1.78 -8.52 17.99
N ARG A 31 1.79 -8.55 19.33
CA ARG A 31 2.48 -9.57 20.16
C ARG A 31 1.55 -10.74 20.49
N GLY A 32 0.90 -11.35 19.48
CA GLY A 32 0.39 -12.70 19.64
C GLY A 32 1.57 -13.68 19.78
N PRO A 33 1.42 -14.82 20.50
CA PRO A 33 2.46 -15.84 20.53
C PRO A 33 2.76 -16.23 19.08
N SER A 34 4.03 -16.15 18.69
CA SER A 34 4.46 -16.68 17.39
C SER A 34 4.00 -18.12 17.30
N PRO A 35 3.32 -18.52 16.22
CA PRO A 35 3.01 -19.94 16.02
C PRO A 35 4.32 -20.73 16.07
N PRO A 36 4.30 -21.99 16.55
CA PRO A 36 5.47 -22.84 16.53
C PRO A 36 6.04 -22.84 15.11
N GLN A 37 7.34 -22.55 15.00
CA GLN A 37 8.01 -22.52 13.71
C GLN A 37 7.91 -23.93 13.11
N PRO A 38 7.41 -24.11 11.87
CA PRO A 38 7.57 -25.36 11.17
C PRO A 38 9.07 -25.64 11.03
N GLU A 39 9.45 -26.89 11.18
CA GLU A 39 10.82 -27.31 10.89
C GLU A 39 11.19 -26.83 9.48
N PRO A 40 12.40 -26.29 9.31
CA PRO A 40 12.82 -25.78 7.99
C PRO A 40 12.67 -26.89 6.97
N PRO A 41 12.04 -26.65 5.81
CA PRO A 41 12.05 -27.63 4.72
C PRO A 41 13.50 -27.97 4.40
N GLU A 42 13.79 -29.27 4.23
CA GLU A 42 15.11 -29.73 3.79
C GLU A 42 15.54 -28.90 2.59
N GLY A 43 16.61 -28.11 2.78
CA GLY A 43 17.09 -27.16 1.78
C GLY A 43 17.43 -27.87 0.49
N VAL A 44 17.24 -27.20 -0.64
CA VAL A 44 17.77 -27.67 -1.93
C VAL A 44 19.27 -27.91 -1.75
N PRO A 45 19.75 -29.14 -1.92
CA PRO A 45 21.17 -29.46 -1.65
C PRO A 45 22.04 -28.63 -2.59
N GLY A 46 22.90 -27.76 -2.06
CA GLY A 46 24.01 -27.20 -2.80
C GLY A 46 24.22 -25.69 -2.77
N HIS A 47 23.24 -24.86 -2.44
CA HIS A 47 23.44 -23.40 -2.47
C HIS A 47 23.43 -22.80 -1.07
N VAL A 48 24.62 -22.57 -0.50
CA VAL A 48 24.81 -21.85 0.78
C VAL A 48 25.00 -20.35 0.54
N GLU A 49 25.34 -19.94 -0.67
CA GLU A 49 25.60 -18.56 -1.05
C GLU A 49 25.22 -18.27 -2.50
N PHE A 50 24.93 -17.00 -2.79
CA PHE A 50 24.81 -16.45 -4.14
C PHE A 50 25.85 -15.34 -4.30
N VAL A 51 26.59 -15.34 -5.43
CA VAL A 51 27.57 -14.31 -5.75
C VAL A 51 27.02 -13.45 -6.89
N ASP A 52 26.81 -12.17 -6.64
CA ASP A 52 26.30 -11.25 -7.66
C ASP A 52 27.38 -10.88 -8.71
N SER A 53 26.99 -10.16 -9.76
CA SER A 53 27.90 -9.75 -10.85
C SER A 53 29.03 -8.83 -10.39
N ARG A 54 28.89 -8.21 -9.22
CA ARG A 54 29.89 -7.33 -8.59
C ARG A 54 30.86 -8.11 -7.71
N GLY A 55 30.66 -9.43 -7.58
CA GLY A 55 31.45 -10.31 -6.72
C GLY A 55 31.05 -10.27 -5.25
N VAL A 56 29.92 -9.67 -4.88
CA VAL A 56 29.42 -9.66 -3.51
C VAL A 56 28.79 -11.02 -3.20
N ARG A 57 29.16 -11.58 -2.04
CA ARG A 57 28.66 -12.88 -1.57
C ARG A 57 27.47 -12.65 -0.64
N HIS A 58 26.34 -13.26 -0.97
CA HIS A 58 25.12 -13.23 -0.18
C HIS A 58 24.89 -14.61 0.42
N VAL A 59 25.00 -14.72 1.75
CA VAL A 59 24.70 -15.96 2.48
C VAL A 59 23.19 -16.16 2.49
N LEU A 60 22.75 -17.35 2.07
CA LEU A 60 21.32 -17.67 1.94
C LEU A 60 20.77 -18.22 3.26
N ASP A 61 19.63 -17.72 3.66
CA ASP A 61 18.80 -18.21 4.77
C ASP A 61 17.43 -18.61 4.22
N PRO A 62 17.19 -19.89 3.91
CA PRO A 62 15.92 -20.34 3.35
C PRO A 62 14.70 -20.05 4.26
N SER A 63 14.92 -19.87 5.55
CA SER A 63 13.85 -19.54 6.51
C SER A 63 13.46 -18.05 6.51
N LEU A 64 14.23 -17.18 5.86
CA LEU A 64 14.01 -15.74 5.87
C LEU A 64 12.66 -15.36 5.25
N ARG A 65 12.31 -16.01 4.13
CA ARG A 65 11.03 -15.76 3.44
C ARG A 65 9.84 -16.13 4.33
N ASP A 66 9.90 -17.25 5.05
CA ASP A 66 8.85 -17.65 6.00
C ASP A 66 8.68 -16.62 7.13
N ARG A 67 9.77 -16.02 7.61
CA ARG A 67 9.73 -14.96 8.63
C ARG A 67 9.21 -13.63 8.10
N LEU A 68 9.64 -13.22 6.92
CA LEU A 68 9.28 -11.92 6.35
C LEU A 68 7.89 -11.92 5.70
N LYS A 69 7.46 -13.05 5.12
CA LYS A 69 6.18 -13.22 4.41
C LYS A 69 5.50 -14.53 4.81
N PRO A 70 5.02 -14.67 6.05
CA PRO A 70 4.25 -15.85 6.46
C PRO A 70 3.08 -16.09 5.48
N GLY A 71 2.93 -17.32 5.04
CA GLY A 71 1.87 -17.68 4.07
C GLY A 71 2.19 -17.39 2.60
N TRP A 72 3.44 -17.09 2.25
CA TRP A 72 3.86 -16.83 0.87
C TRP A 72 3.46 -17.94 -0.12
N ARG A 73 3.34 -19.20 0.35
CA ARG A 73 2.93 -20.34 -0.48
C ARG A 73 1.52 -20.19 -1.07
N THR A 74 0.64 -19.41 -0.44
CA THR A 74 -0.69 -19.12 -1.02
C THR A 74 -0.64 -18.35 -2.34
N THR A 75 0.48 -17.73 -2.65
CA THR A 75 0.70 -17.00 -3.91
C THR A 75 1.63 -17.76 -4.86
N CYS A 76 2.62 -18.47 -4.32
CA CYS A 76 3.71 -19.04 -5.11
C CYS A 76 3.55 -20.53 -5.39
N ASP A 77 2.82 -21.25 -4.55
CA ASP A 77 2.54 -22.67 -4.76
C ASP A 77 1.31 -22.82 -5.68
N PRO A 78 1.45 -23.41 -6.90
CA PRO A 78 0.34 -23.53 -7.84
C PRO A 78 -0.87 -24.28 -7.29
N GLU A 79 -0.64 -25.30 -6.45
CA GLU A 79 -1.72 -26.11 -5.87
C GLU A 79 -2.52 -25.31 -4.80
N VAL A 80 -1.83 -24.44 -4.06
CA VAL A 80 -2.45 -23.61 -3.03
C VAL A 80 -3.05 -22.36 -3.63
N ALA A 81 -2.34 -21.70 -4.53
CA ALA A 81 -2.77 -20.45 -5.18
C ALA A 81 -4.04 -20.61 -6.04
N SER A 82 -4.27 -21.80 -6.60
CA SER A 82 -5.46 -22.10 -7.40
C SER A 82 -6.73 -22.30 -6.56
N ARG A 83 -6.61 -22.49 -5.24
CA ARG A 83 -7.75 -22.75 -4.38
C ARG A 83 -8.47 -21.46 -4.00
N PRO A 84 -9.80 -21.38 -4.17
CA PRO A 84 -10.54 -20.22 -3.67
C PRO A 84 -10.44 -20.15 -2.14
N PRO A 85 -10.38 -18.95 -1.56
CA PRO A 85 -10.29 -18.79 -0.10
C PRO A 85 -11.49 -19.44 0.61
N SER A 86 -11.23 -20.05 1.76
CA SER A 86 -12.29 -20.62 2.61
C SER A 86 -13.16 -19.52 3.23
N ASN A 87 -14.34 -19.86 3.74
CA ASN A 87 -15.19 -18.91 4.46
C ASN A 87 -14.51 -18.38 5.74
N GLU A 88 -13.67 -19.19 6.39
CA GLU A 88 -12.87 -18.76 7.53
C GLU A 88 -11.84 -17.70 7.12
N ALA A 89 -11.15 -17.90 6.00
CA ALA A 89 -10.24 -16.91 5.43
C ALA A 89 -10.96 -15.60 5.07
N LEU A 90 -12.17 -15.68 4.51
CA LEU A 90 -13.00 -14.50 4.23
C LEU A 90 -13.44 -13.79 5.52
N ALA A 91 -13.81 -14.54 6.57
CA ALA A 91 -14.14 -13.96 7.86
C ALA A 91 -12.93 -13.27 8.51
N ASP A 92 -11.72 -13.83 8.36
CA ASP A 92 -10.49 -13.18 8.82
C ASP A 92 -10.22 -11.88 8.06
N ARG A 93 -10.39 -11.87 6.73
CA ARG A 93 -10.28 -10.66 5.90
C ARG A 93 -11.30 -9.60 6.31
N ALA A 94 -12.54 -9.96 6.58
CA ALA A 94 -13.55 -9.03 7.09
C ALA A 94 -13.14 -8.42 8.46
N ARG A 95 -12.55 -9.21 9.36
CA ARG A 95 -12.02 -8.71 10.64
C ARG A 95 -10.85 -7.73 10.42
N LYS A 96 -9.93 -8.04 9.50
CA LYS A 96 -8.81 -7.18 9.12
C LYS A 96 -9.32 -5.88 8.51
N ALA A 97 -10.27 -5.95 7.57
CA ALA A 97 -10.90 -4.78 6.96
C ALA A 97 -11.51 -3.84 8.00
N LYS A 98 -12.27 -4.40 8.96
CA LYS A 98 -12.84 -3.62 10.07
C LYS A 98 -11.76 -2.87 10.87
N LYS A 99 -10.63 -3.52 11.13
CA LYS A 99 -9.50 -2.92 11.83
C LYS A 99 -8.89 -1.79 10.98
N SER A 100 -8.51 -2.06 9.73
CA SER A 100 -7.85 -1.11 8.84
C SER A 100 -8.72 0.12 8.56
N VAL A 101 -10.02 -0.07 8.29
CA VAL A 101 -10.97 1.05 8.13
C VAL A 101 -11.12 1.86 9.41
N GLY A 102 -11.14 1.19 10.57
CA GLY A 102 -11.17 1.86 11.87
C GLY A 102 -9.94 2.74 12.13
N GLU A 103 -8.76 2.25 11.80
CA GLU A 103 -7.48 2.96 11.92
C GLU A 103 -7.40 4.14 10.94
N ALA A 104 -7.74 3.93 9.68
CA ALA A 104 -7.81 4.97 8.67
C ALA A 104 -8.77 6.10 9.09
N ALA A 105 -9.96 5.75 9.58
CA ALA A 105 -10.93 6.72 10.07
C ALA A 105 -10.42 7.52 11.29
N ALA A 106 -9.73 6.87 12.22
CA ALA A 106 -9.13 7.52 13.37
C ALA A 106 -7.99 8.48 12.98
N LEU A 107 -7.15 8.08 12.04
CA LEU A 107 -6.06 8.91 11.51
C LEU A 107 -6.60 10.11 10.73
N LEU A 108 -7.59 9.93 9.86
CA LEU A 108 -8.25 11.01 9.13
C LEU A 108 -8.91 12.02 10.10
N ALA A 109 -9.59 11.53 11.12
CA ALA A 109 -10.19 12.41 12.13
C ALA A 109 -9.12 13.21 12.90
N SER A 110 -7.99 12.58 13.24
CA SER A 110 -6.93 13.19 14.05
C SER A 110 -6.05 14.15 13.25
N VAL A 111 -5.72 13.83 12.01
CA VAL A 111 -4.78 14.58 11.17
C VAL A 111 -5.50 15.59 10.28
N ALA A 112 -6.58 15.16 9.63
CA ALA A 112 -7.32 15.98 8.67
C ALA A 112 -8.53 16.67 9.27
N GLY A 113 -8.96 16.29 10.48
CA GLY A 113 -10.18 16.81 11.09
C GLY A 113 -11.46 16.37 10.34
N VAL A 114 -11.41 15.26 9.61
CA VAL A 114 -12.49 14.80 8.74
C VAL A 114 -12.99 13.43 9.20
N ARG A 115 -14.33 13.29 9.27
CA ARG A 115 -14.97 12.00 9.46
C ARG A 115 -14.99 11.24 8.11
N LEU A 116 -14.48 10.03 8.08
CA LEU A 116 -14.56 9.17 6.91
C LEU A 116 -16.03 8.79 6.63
N GLY A 117 -16.54 9.19 5.48
CA GLY A 117 -17.93 8.97 5.05
C GLY A 117 -18.24 9.75 3.77
N GLY A 118 -19.51 9.80 3.36
CA GLY A 118 -19.95 10.37 2.10
C GLY A 118 -19.70 9.44 0.91
N ARG A 119 -19.35 9.96 -0.26
CA ARG A 119 -19.01 9.16 -1.41
C ARG A 119 -17.51 8.86 -1.43
N ILE A 120 -17.17 7.58 -1.27
CA ILE A 120 -15.78 7.09 -1.12
C ILE A 120 -15.39 6.29 -2.35
N LEU A 121 -14.19 6.54 -2.88
CA LEU A 121 -13.52 5.63 -3.80
C LEU A 121 -12.54 4.77 -3.02
N GLU A 122 -12.68 3.46 -3.08
CA GLU A 122 -11.66 2.50 -2.70
C GLU A 122 -10.91 2.07 -3.96
N VAL A 123 -9.58 2.20 -3.95
CA VAL A 123 -8.70 1.75 -5.03
C VAL A 123 -8.04 0.44 -4.62
N GLY A 124 -8.14 -0.61 -5.46
CA GLY A 124 -7.61 -1.94 -5.17
C GLY A 124 -8.48 -2.72 -4.19
N CYS A 125 -9.76 -2.89 -4.52
CA CYS A 125 -10.76 -3.43 -3.60
C CYS A 125 -10.75 -4.96 -3.43
N TYR A 126 -10.06 -5.70 -4.27
CA TYR A 126 -9.95 -7.16 -4.28
C TYR A 126 -11.28 -7.89 -4.03
N ASP A 127 -11.44 -8.53 -2.84
CA ASP A 127 -12.64 -9.27 -2.45
C ASP A 127 -13.78 -8.40 -1.90
N GLY A 128 -13.58 -7.08 -1.85
CA GLY A 128 -14.56 -6.11 -1.38
C GLY A 128 -14.73 -6.04 0.14
N SER A 129 -13.93 -6.76 0.93
CA SER A 129 -14.06 -6.75 2.40
C SER A 129 -13.96 -5.34 2.99
N VAL A 130 -13.08 -4.49 2.46
CA VAL A 130 -12.93 -3.10 2.89
C VAL A 130 -14.09 -2.25 2.39
N ALA A 131 -14.54 -2.42 1.13
CA ALA A 131 -15.71 -1.73 0.58
C ALA A 131 -16.97 -1.97 1.42
N TYR A 132 -17.21 -3.24 1.81
CA TYR A 132 -18.34 -3.59 2.66
C TYR A 132 -18.24 -2.98 4.05
N GLU A 133 -17.05 -2.92 4.64
CA GLU A 133 -16.85 -2.28 5.95
C GLU A 133 -17.01 -0.76 5.87
N LEU A 134 -16.53 -0.11 4.82
CA LEU A 134 -16.74 1.31 4.57
C LEU A 134 -18.23 1.63 4.44
N ALA A 135 -18.98 0.81 3.70
CA ALA A 135 -20.42 0.97 3.48
C ALA A 135 -21.30 0.69 4.71
N ARG A 136 -20.74 0.20 5.82
CA ARG A 136 -21.43 0.11 7.12
C ARG A 136 -21.56 1.46 7.84
N ARG A 137 -20.82 2.46 7.37
CA ARG A 137 -20.85 3.80 7.97
C ARG A 137 -22.08 4.55 7.44
N ASP A 138 -22.81 5.20 8.33
CA ASP A 138 -24.04 5.91 7.97
C ASP A 138 -23.81 6.93 6.85
N GLY A 139 -24.69 6.93 5.86
CA GLY A 139 -24.65 7.85 4.73
C GLY A 139 -23.47 7.67 3.80
N THR A 140 -22.86 6.47 3.77
CA THR A 140 -21.70 6.18 2.91
C THR A 140 -22.12 5.46 1.64
N GLU A 141 -21.64 5.94 0.49
CA GLU A 141 -21.65 5.28 -0.81
C GLU A 141 -20.22 4.96 -1.21
N VAL A 142 -19.96 3.70 -1.60
CA VAL A 142 -18.62 3.23 -1.99
C VAL A 142 -18.61 2.85 -3.45
N VAL A 143 -17.68 3.43 -4.19
CA VAL A 143 -17.22 2.93 -5.49
C VAL A 143 -15.92 2.18 -5.21
N ALA A 144 -15.89 0.91 -5.53
CA ALA A 144 -14.75 0.03 -5.25
C ALA A 144 -14.11 -0.39 -6.58
N SER A 145 -12.94 0.16 -6.88
CA SER A 145 -12.23 -0.08 -8.14
C SER A 145 -11.11 -1.09 -7.98
N ASP A 146 -10.87 -1.87 -9.04
CA ASP A 146 -9.77 -2.82 -9.11
C ASP A 146 -9.39 -3.11 -10.56
N LEU A 147 -8.30 -3.87 -10.76
CA LEU A 147 -7.82 -4.36 -12.03
C LEU A 147 -7.66 -5.89 -12.01
N ALA A 148 -8.49 -6.62 -12.73
CA ALA A 148 -8.40 -8.07 -12.85
C ALA A 148 -7.03 -8.50 -13.39
N ARG A 149 -6.45 -7.73 -14.30
CA ARG A 149 -5.13 -7.98 -14.87
C ARG A 149 -4.03 -8.07 -13.80
N TYR A 150 -4.11 -7.29 -12.72
CA TYR A 150 -3.14 -7.33 -11.63
C TYR A 150 -2.99 -8.75 -11.05
N TYR A 151 -4.09 -9.46 -10.88
CA TYR A 151 -4.11 -10.81 -10.31
C TYR A 151 -3.69 -11.87 -11.33
N VAL A 152 -3.97 -11.67 -12.62
CA VAL A 152 -3.51 -12.57 -13.68
C VAL A 152 -1.97 -12.62 -13.73
N VAL A 153 -1.30 -11.47 -13.63
CA VAL A 153 0.16 -11.40 -13.63
C VAL A 153 0.80 -12.16 -12.46
N GLN A 154 0.08 -12.29 -11.34
CA GLN A 154 0.57 -12.99 -10.15
C GLN A 154 0.38 -14.51 -10.21
N ARG A 155 -0.41 -15.04 -11.15
CA ARG A 155 -0.67 -16.47 -11.22
C ARG A 155 0.56 -17.25 -11.68
N PRO A 156 0.75 -18.49 -11.19
CA PRO A 156 1.69 -19.42 -11.80
C PRO A 156 1.34 -19.67 -13.28
N GLY A 157 2.34 -19.92 -14.09
CA GLY A 157 2.18 -20.13 -15.54
C GLY A 157 2.20 -18.82 -16.35
N GLU A 158 2.13 -18.94 -17.67
CA GLU A 158 2.08 -17.78 -18.57
C GLU A 158 0.63 -17.33 -18.76
N PRO A 159 0.32 -16.00 -18.69
CA PRO A 159 -1.01 -15.48 -18.96
C PRO A 159 -1.47 -15.83 -20.39
N ALA A 160 -2.72 -16.24 -20.52
CA ALA A 160 -3.36 -16.60 -21.78
C ALA A 160 -4.50 -15.63 -22.14
N ALA A 161 -4.93 -15.69 -23.41
CA ALA A 161 -6.13 -14.96 -23.84
C ALA A 161 -7.36 -15.46 -23.05
N GLY A 162 -8.17 -14.52 -22.56
CA GLY A 162 -9.34 -14.82 -21.74
C GLY A 162 -9.09 -14.92 -20.22
N ASP A 163 -7.83 -14.88 -19.77
CA ASP A 163 -7.52 -14.96 -18.34
C ASP A 163 -8.02 -13.73 -17.55
N VAL A 164 -8.06 -12.56 -18.19
CA VAL A 164 -8.56 -11.33 -17.54
C VAL A 164 -10.06 -11.43 -17.31
N GLU A 165 -10.84 -11.83 -18.34
CA GLU A 165 -12.28 -12.03 -18.23
C GLU A 165 -12.64 -13.13 -17.22
N ALA A 166 -11.87 -14.22 -17.20
CA ALA A 166 -12.04 -15.28 -16.21
C ALA A 166 -11.74 -14.77 -14.79
N GLN A 167 -10.74 -13.89 -14.65
CA GLN A 167 -10.41 -13.28 -13.36
C GLN A 167 -11.49 -12.30 -12.89
N GLU A 168 -12.09 -11.52 -13.78
CA GLU A 168 -13.22 -10.63 -13.46
C GLU A 168 -14.40 -11.43 -12.87
N LEU A 169 -14.75 -12.54 -13.52
CA LEU A 169 -15.81 -13.43 -13.04
C LEU A 169 -15.46 -14.03 -11.68
N ALA A 170 -14.22 -14.51 -11.50
CA ALA A 170 -13.75 -15.06 -10.23
C ALA A 170 -13.77 -14.00 -9.11
N LEU A 171 -13.42 -12.76 -9.39
CA LEU A 171 -13.52 -11.64 -8.44
C LEU A 171 -14.97 -11.33 -8.09
N ALA A 172 -15.89 -11.34 -9.05
CA ALA A 172 -17.32 -11.13 -8.79
C ALA A 172 -17.89 -12.19 -7.84
N GLU A 173 -17.61 -13.48 -8.10
CA GLU A 173 -18.01 -14.58 -7.20
C GLU A 173 -17.39 -14.45 -5.81
N LEU A 174 -16.11 -14.09 -5.74
CA LEU A 174 -15.40 -13.89 -4.48
C LEU A 174 -16.02 -12.77 -3.65
N ARG A 175 -16.39 -11.65 -4.30
CA ARG A 175 -17.06 -10.51 -3.66
C ARG A 175 -18.42 -10.87 -3.10
N GLU A 176 -19.22 -11.65 -3.83
CA GLU A 176 -20.51 -12.14 -3.31
C GLU A 176 -20.34 -13.06 -2.09
N ARG A 177 -19.35 -13.95 -2.11
CA ARG A 177 -19.03 -14.81 -0.96
C ARG A 177 -18.55 -14.00 0.23
N ALA A 178 -17.67 -13.02 0.01
CA ALA A 178 -17.17 -12.12 1.05
C ALA A 178 -18.32 -11.30 1.66
N ARG A 179 -19.28 -10.83 0.83
CA ARG A 179 -20.50 -10.16 1.28
C ARG A 179 -21.35 -11.04 2.19
N ALA A 180 -21.55 -12.29 1.81
CA ALA A 180 -22.34 -13.25 2.61
C ALA A 180 -21.70 -13.50 3.98
N VAL A 181 -20.36 -13.60 4.05
CA VAL A 181 -19.60 -13.80 5.29
C VAL A 181 -19.55 -12.55 6.15
N ALA A 182 -19.31 -11.40 5.54
CA ALA A 182 -19.25 -10.12 6.26
C ALA A 182 -20.62 -9.65 6.76
N GLY A 183 -21.71 -10.10 6.15
CA GLY A 183 -23.05 -9.57 6.32
C GLY A 183 -23.28 -8.31 5.47
N SER A 184 -24.53 -8.09 5.04
CA SER A 184 -24.89 -6.99 4.15
C SER A 184 -24.58 -5.63 4.78
N PRO A 185 -23.90 -4.71 4.05
CA PRO A 185 -23.74 -3.33 4.50
C PRO A 185 -25.07 -2.56 4.43
N THR A 186 -25.17 -1.46 5.16
CA THR A 186 -26.32 -0.56 5.10
C THR A 186 -26.25 0.43 3.93
N GLY A 187 -25.03 0.76 3.47
CA GLY A 187 -24.76 1.63 2.33
C GLY A 187 -24.62 0.88 1.00
N ARG A 188 -24.50 1.65 -0.08
CA ARG A 188 -24.31 1.11 -1.44
C ARG A 188 -22.83 0.83 -1.70
N VAL A 189 -22.55 -0.29 -2.37
CA VAL A 189 -21.24 -0.63 -2.94
C VAL A 189 -21.42 -0.90 -4.42
N ALA A 190 -20.63 -0.21 -5.26
CA ALA A 190 -20.53 -0.47 -6.69
C ALA A 190 -19.10 -0.88 -7.02
N PHE A 191 -18.92 -2.06 -7.61
CA PHE A 191 -17.64 -2.52 -8.11
C PHE A 191 -17.43 -2.09 -9.54
N VAL A 192 -16.25 -1.59 -9.86
CA VAL A 192 -15.89 -1.11 -11.20
C VAL A 192 -14.46 -1.59 -11.55
N GLU A 193 -14.28 -1.95 -12.82
CA GLU A 193 -12.94 -2.13 -13.39
C GLU A 193 -12.44 -0.74 -13.80
N ASP A 194 -11.41 -0.22 -13.15
CA ASP A 194 -10.87 1.12 -13.40
C ASP A 194 -9.40 1.21 -13.02
N ASP A 195 -8.57 1.65 -13.96
CA ASP A 195 -7.17 1.96 -13.71
C ASP A 195 -7.06 3.38 -13.16
N ILE A 196 -6.71 3.51 -11.89
CA ILE A 196 -6.57 4.83 -11.26
C ILE A 196 -5.59 5.74 -11.98
N THR A 197 -4.59 5.21 -12.71
CA THR A 197 -3.63 6.02 -13.48
C THR A 197 -4.25 6.66 -14.72
N ALA A 198 -5.36 6.11 -15.21
CA ALA A 198 -6.11 6.57 -16.39
C ALA A 198 -7.62 6.59 -16.13
N SER A 199 -8.05 6.77 -14.88
CA SER A 199 -9.44 6.67 -14.44
C SER A 199 -10.41 7.52 -15.25
N ALA A 200 -11.50 6.87 -15.67
CA ALA A 200 -12.63 7.52 -16.36
C ALA A 200 -13.74 8.00 -15.41
N LEU A 201 -13.57 7.81 -14.10
CA LEU A 201 -14.55 8.24 -13.10
C LEU A 201 -14.72 9.76 -13.08
N GLU A 202 -15.90 10.19 -12.63
CA GLU A 202 -16.32 11.60 -12.67
C GLU A 202 -15.46 12.48 -11.78
N PRO A 203 -14.87 13.58 -12.30
CA PRO A 203 -14.07 14.51 -11.53
C PRO A 203 -14.86 15.18 -10.39
N GLY A 204 -14.19 15.41 -9.27
CA GLY A 204 -14.78 16.13 -8.14
C GLY A 204 -15.98 15.42 -7.49
N SER A 205 -16.08 14.10 -7.62
CA SER A 205 -17.24 13.34 -7.18
C SER A 205 -17.05 12.67 -5.82
N PHE A 206 -15.81 12.54 -5.31
CA PHE A 206 -15.52 11.80 -4.08
C PHE A 206 -15.18 12.71 -2.90
N ASP A 207 -15.75 12.42 -1.74
CA ASP A 207 -15.42 13.05 -0.45
C ASP A 207 -14.11 12.49 0.12
N ALA A 208 -13.85 11.19 -0.13
CA ALA A 208 -12.62 10.54 0.24
C ALA A 208 -12.18 9.51 -0.82
N ILE A 209 -10.87 9.30 -0.92
CA ILE A 209 -10.26 8.20 -1.67
C ILE A 209 -9.39 7.40 -0.69
N VAL A 210 -9.54 6.09 -0.68
CA VAL A 210 -8.77 5.21 0.20
C VAL A 210 -8.15 4.06 -0.60
N SER A 211 -6.98 3.58 -0.14
CA SER A 211 -6.41 2.32 -0.61
C SER A 211 -5.60 1.65 0.50
N PHE A 212 -5.55 0.34 0.45
CA PHE A 212 -4.86 -0.50 1.44
C PHE A 212 -3.98 -1.51 0.70
N GLU A 213 -2.66 -1.41 0.89
CA GLU A 213 -1.64 -2.25 0.22
C GLU A 213 -1.73 -2.18 -1.33
N VAL A 214 -1.80 -0.93 -1.88
CA VAL A 214 -1.95 -0.71 -3.33
C VAL A 214 -0.86 0.19 -3.91
N VAL A 215 -0.42 1.22 -3.18
CA VAL A 215 0.48 2.27 -3.73
C VAL A 215 1.78 1.67 -4.27
N GLU A 216 2.30 0.63 -3.66
CA GLU A 216 3.49 -0.12 -4.11
C GLU A 216 3.30 -0.85 -5.44
N HIS A 217 2.04 -1.05 -5.86
CA HIS A 217 1.65 -1.75 -7.08
C HIS A 217 1.28 -0.81 -8.23
N LEU A 218 1.18 0.50 -7.98
CA LEU A 218 0.87 1.47 -9.02
C LEU A 218 2.05 1.60 -9.99
N ARG A 219 1.81 1.39 -11.28
CA ARG A 219 2.86 1.52 -12.32
C ARG A 219 3.38 2.96 -12.43
N ASP A 220 2.47 3.92 -12.32
CA ASP A 220 2.76 5.36 -12.33
C ASP A 220 2.09 6.03 -11.13
N PRO A 221 2.78 6.10 -9.98
CA PRO A 221 2.26 6.79 -8.80
C PRO A 221 1.95 8.27 -9.05
N GLY A 222 2.70 8.95 -9.92
CA GLY A 222 2.47 10.34 -10.28
C GLY A 222 1.12 10.52 -10.97
N ALA A 223 0.85 9.75 -12.03
CA ALA A 223 -0.43 9.76 -12.72
C ALA A 223 -1.60 9.36 -11.80
N ALA A 224 -1.39 8.39 -10.92
CA ALA A 224 -2.41 7.98 -9.96
C ALA A 224 -2.77 9.10 -8.98
N PHE A 225 -1.79 9.80 -8.38
CA PHE A 225 -2.07 10.94 -7.49
C PHE A 225 -2.69 12.11 -8.23
N GLN A 226 -2.32 12.38 -9.50
CA GLN A 226 -2.99 13.38 -10.34
C GLN A 226 -4.46 13.02 -10.57
N ALA A 227 -4.77 11.77 -10.88
CA ALA A 227 -6.15 11.30 -11.04
C ALA A 227 -6.92 11.41 -9.71
N MET A 228 -6.33 11.01 -8.59
CA MET A 228 -6.94 11.16 -7.26
C MET A 228 -7.24 12.63 -6.94
N ALA A 229 -6.31 13.55 -7.25
CA ALA A 229 -6.54 14.99 -7.09
C ALA A 229 -7.72 15.50 -7.94
N ARG A 230 -7.86 14.98 -9.16
CA ARG A 230 -8.98 15.30 -10.06
C ARG A 230 -10.31 14.76 -9.53
N LEU A 231 -10.32 13.51 -9.02
CA LEU A 231 -11.52 12.81 -8.56
C LEU A 231 -12.05 13.31 -7.23
N LEU A 232 -11.19 13.76 -6.30
CA LEU A 232 -11.59 14.33 -5.02
C LEU A 232 -12.38 15.62 -5.21
N LYS A 233 -13.39 15.85 -4.38
CA LYS A 233 -14.02 17.17 -4.19
C LYS A 233 -13.01 18.17 -3.60
N PRO A 234 -13.16 19.47 -3.83
CA PRO A 234 -12.38 20.48 -3.09
C PRO A 234 -12.51 20.31 -1.57
N GLY A 235 -11.40 20.10 -0.89
CA GLY A 235 -11.36 19.77 0.54
C GLY A 235 -11.53 18.29 0.86
N GLY A 236 -11.76 17.44 -0.12
CA GLY A 236 -11.76 15.98 0.01
C GLY A 236 -10.39 15.44 0.40
N VAL A 237 -10.36 14.25 0.99
CA VAL A 237 -9.15 13.65 1.58
C VAL A 237 -8.81 12.32 0.95
N ALA A 238 -7.51 12.02 0.92
CA ALA A 238 -7.00 10.71 0.53
C ALA A 238 -6.30 10.05 1.72
N TYR A 239 -6.51 8.75 1.89
CA TYR A 239 -5.78 7.88 2.82
C TYR A 239 -5.25 6.69 2.06
N HIS A 240 -3.95 6.45 2.17
CA HIS A 240 -3.31 5.29 1.60
C HIS A 240 -2.42 4.66 2.63
N ASP A 241 -2.41 3.33 2.69
CA ASP A 241 -1.35 2.59 3.35
C ASP A 241 -0.75 1.56 2.40
N TYR A 242 0.53 1.26 2.60
CA TYR A 242 1.24 0.37 1.70
C TYR A 242 2.54 -0.18 2.32
N ASN A 243 3.04 -1.29 1.72
CA ASN A 243 4.31 -1.90 2.06
C ASN A 243 5.38 -1.50 1.03
N PRO A 244 6.28 -0.54 1.32
CA PRO A 244 7.23 -0.01 0.34
C PRO A 244 8.19 -1.06 -0.19
N PHE A 245 8.52 -0.99 -1.48
CA PHE A 245 9.47 -1.88 -2.14
C PHE A 245 10.81 -1.99 -1.40
N PHE A 246 11.37 -0.88 -0.95
CA PHE A 246 12.68 -0.87 -0.30
C PHE A 246 12.68 -1.41 1.14
N SER A 247 11.55 -1.75 1.72
CA SER A 247 11.49 -2.37 3.05
C SER A 247 12.02 -3.80 3.04
N ALA A 248 12.36 -4.32 4.22
CA ALA A 248 12.85 -5.70 4.36
C ALA A 248 11.90 -6.75 3.77
N ASN A 249 10.59 -6.47 3.84
CA ASN A 249 9.51 -7.34 3.33
C ASN A 249 8.86 -6.81 2.03
N GLY A 250 9.46 -5.78 1.40
CA GLY A 250 8.92 -5.13 0.19
C GLY A 250 8.96 -5.96 -1.08
N GLY A 251 9.73 -7.06 -1.09
CA GLY A 251 9.70 -8.04 -2.18
C GLY A 251 8.41 -8.85 -2.26
N HIS A 252 7.49 -8.69 -1.30
CA HIS A 252 6.27 -9.49 -1.19
C HIS A 252 6.53 -11.01 -1.21
N SER A 253 5.49 -11.81 -1.46
CA SER A 253 5.63 -13.28 -1.46
C SER A 253 6.55 -13.78 -2.56
N LEU A 254 6.51 -13.16 -3.76
CA LEU A 254 7.23 -13.62 -4.94
C LEU A 254 8.70 -13.17 -4.99
N CYS A 255 8.98 -11.92 -4.58
CA CYS A 255 10.29 -11.31 -4.77
C CYS A 255 11.14 -11.19 -3.50
N THR A 256 10.64 -11.62 -2.31
CA THR A 256 11.49 -11.73 -1.12
C THR A 256 12.49 -12.87 -1.30
N LEU A 257 13.79 -12.55 -1.30
CA LEU A 257 14.87 -13.51 -1.49
C LEU A 257 15.34 -14.12 -0.17
N ASP A 258 16.24 -15.10 -0.25
CA ASP A 258 16.74 -15.84 0.92
C ASP A 258 17.89 -15.12 1.64
N PHE A 259 18.07 -13.85 1.39
CA PHE A 259 18.97 -12.96 2.14
C PHE A 259 18.37 -11.58 2.32
N PRO A 260 18.76 -10.85 3.38
CA PRO A 260 18.09 -9.59 3.76
C PRO A 260 18.12 -8.54 2.64
N TRP A 261 16.96 -7.93 2.33
CA TRP A 261 16.79 -6.93 1.27
C TRP A 261 17.23 -7.39 -0.13
N GLY A 262 17.30 -8.70 -0.40
CA GLY A 262 17.83 -9.23 -1.66
C GLY A 262 17.21 -8.62 -2.90
N HIS A 263 15.88 -8.42 -2.91
CA HIS A 263 15.13 -7.81 -4.00
C HIS A 263 15.52 -6.34 -4.30
N ALA A 264 16.10 -5.63 -3.32
CA ALA A 264 16.56 -4.25 -3.48
C ALA A 264 18.08 -4.15 -3.64
N ARG A 265 18.85 -5.14 -3.16
CA ARG A 265 20.33 -5.18 -3.25
C ARG A 265 20.82 -5.63 -4.62
N LEU A 266 20.07 -6.50 -5.30
CA LEU A 266 20.42 -6.98 -6.65
C LEU A 266 19.88 -5.98 -7.70
N ASP A 267 20.62 -5.83 -8.80
CA ASP A 267 20.06 -5.24 -10.00
C ASP A 267 19.12 -6.24 -10.70
N ALA A 268 18.46 -5.81 -11.78
CA ALA A 268 17.48 -6.65 -12.46
C ALA A 268 18.09 -7.92 -13.06
N ALA A 269 19.33 -7.86 -13.58
CA ALA A 269 20.00 -9.01 -14.19
C ALA A 269 20.41 -10.05 -13.14
N ASP A 270 20.99 -9.61 -12.03
CA ASP A 270 21.34 -10.49 -10.92
C ASP A 270 20.09 -11.04 -10.20
N PHE A 271 19.01 -10.25 -10.09
CA PHE A 271 17.73 -10.73 -9.56
C PHE A 271 17.14 -11.85 -10.43
N GLU A 272 17.14 -11.67 -11.76
CA GLU A 272 16.71 -12.72 -12.69
C GLU A 272 17.60 -13.96 -12.58
N ARG A 273 18.92 -13.80 -12.56
CA ARG A 273 19.87 -14.90 -12.42
C ARG A 273 19.66 -15.65 -11.10
N TYR A 274 19.48 -14.93 -9.99
CA TYR A 274 19.15 -15.55 -8.70
C TYR A 274 17.90 -16.42 -8.80
N LEU A 275 16.82 -15.90 -9.38
CA LEU A 275 15.57 -16.67 -9.51
C LEU A 275 15.76 -17.92 -10.37
N ARG A 276 16.50 -17.82 -11.48
CA ARG A 276 16.74 -18.96 -12.38
C ARG A 276 17.63 -20.04 -11.74
N GLU A 277 18.62 -19.65 -10.95
CA GLU A 277 19.56 -20.56 -10.31
C GLU A 277 19.00 -21.17 -9.02
N ILE A 278 18.35 -20.38 -8.19
CA ILE A 278 17.94 -20.79 -6.84
C ILE A 278 16.45 -21.16 -6.76
N ARG A 279 15.57 -20.49 -7.55
CA ARG A 279 14.11 -20.70 -7.53
C ARG A 279 13.53 -20.87 -8.94
N PRO A 280 13.99 -21.84 -9.73
CA PRO A 280 13.63 -21.97 -11.15
C PRO A 280 12.12 -22.17 -11.37
N THR A 281 11.42 -22.85 -10.45
CA THR A 281 9.97 -23.10 -10.55
C THR A 281 9.11 -21.85 -10.40
N GLU A 282 9.60 -20.81 -9.72
CA GLU A 282 8.92 -19.56 -9.49
C GLU A 282 9.44 -18.43 -10.39
N ALA A 283 10.55 -18.64 -11.11
CA ALA A 283 11.31 -17.57 -11.74
C ALA A 283 10.47 -16.72 -12.70
N ALA A 284 9.70 -17.34 -13.60
CA ALA A 284 8.89 -16.60 -14.56
C ALA A 284 7.81 -15.74 -13.87
N GLN A 285 7.09 -16.30 -12.90
CA GLN A 285 6.06 -15.59 -12.12
C GLN A 285 6.67 -14.44 -11.31
N ALA A 286 7.79 -14.70 -10.62
CA ALA A 286 8.44 -13.69 -9.79
C ALA A 286 9.01 -12.54 -10.63
N LEU A 287 9.58 -12.83 -11.80
CA LEU A 287 10.08 -11.80 -12.73
C LEU A 287 8.95 -10.91 -13.26
N ARG A 288 7.81 -11.48 -13.67
CA ARG A 288 6.65 -10.69 -14.08
C ARG A 288 6.17 -9.80 -12.95
N PHE A 289 6.00 -10.35 -11.76
CA PHE A 289 5.58 -9.56 -10.60
C PHE A 289 6.57 -8.44 -10.25
N TYR A 290 7.87 -8.73 -10.29
CA TYR A 290 8.93 -7.76 -10.04
C TYR A 290 8.90 -6.59 -11.02
N THR A 291 8.65 -6.87 -12.30
CA THR A 291 8.68 -5.86 -13.37
C THR A 291 7.36 -5.14 -13.56
N GLU A 292 6.23 -5.83 -13.35
CA GLU A 292 4.92 -5.28 -13.68
C GLU A 292 4.13 -4.79 -12.47
N ASN A 293 4.33 -5.41 -11.29
CA ASN A 293 3.48 -5.18 -10.12
C ASN A 293 4.21 -4.53 -8.94
N LEU A 294 5.49 -4.21 -9.04
CA LEU A 294 6.20 -3.49 -7.99
C LEU A 294 6.83 -2.21 -8.54
N ASN A 295 6.50 -1.08 -7.95
CA ASN A 295 7.23 0.17 -8.21
C ASN A 295 8.42 0.33 -7.25
N ARG A 296 9.26 1.34 -7.51
CA ARG A 296 10.45 1.68 -6.69
C ARG A 296 10.28 3.04 -6.04
N LEU A 297 9.07 3.29 -5.52
CA LEU A 297 8.72 4.56 -4.91
C LEU A 297 9.45 4.72 -3.57
N THR A 298 10.31 5.73 -3.47
CA THR A 298 10.91 6.16 -2.20
C THR A 298 9.94 7.08 -1.46
N LEU A 299 10.14 7.27 -0.16
CA LEU A 299 9.36 8.24 0.62
C LEU A 299 9.53 9.69 0.11
N ALA A 300 10.69 10.01 -0.44
CA ALA A 300 10.93 11.31 -1.06
C ALA A 300 10.16 11.46 -2.37
N ALA A 301 10.18 10.43 -3.24
CA ALA A 301 9.43 10.43 -4.49
C ALA A 301 7.91 10.42 -4.25
N LEU A 302 7.42 9.69 -3.24
CA LEU A 302 6.02 9.74 -2.82
C LEU A 302 5.58 11.18 -2.49
N ARG A 303 6.37 11.90 -1.69
CA ARG A 303 6.06 13.30 -1.35
C ARG A 303 6.00 14.18 -2.59
N GLY A 304 6.98 14.05 -3.48
CA GLY A 304 6.99 14.76 -4.75
C GLY A 304 5.75 14.48 -5.59
N ALA A 305 5.40 13.21 -5.77
CA ALA A 305 4.22 12.81 -6.55
C ALA A 305 2.90 13.39 -5.99
N VAL A 306 2.74 13.39 -4.66
CA VAL A 306 1.55 13.97 -4.01
C VAL A 306 1.50 15.50 -4.21
N GLU A 307 2.63 16.20 -4.00
CA GLU A 307 2.72 17.66 -4.14
C GLU A 307 2.58 18.12 -5.59
N GLU A 308 3.21 17.43 -6.54
CA GLU A 308 3.11 17.69 -7.99
C GLU A 308 1.68 17.46 -8.53
N ALA A 309 0.93 16.52 -7.94
CA ALA A 309 -0.49 16.34 -8.23
C ALA A 309 -1.38 17.48 -7.72
N GLY A 310 -0.83 18.47 -7.00
CA GLY A 310 -1.59 19.57 -6.41
C GLY A 310 -2.34 19.20 -5.14
N LEU A 311 -2.00 18.06 -4.52
CA LEU A 311 -2.52 17.67 -3.21
C LEU A 311 -1.67 18.26 -2.09
N GLU A 312 -2.31 18.62 -0.99
CA GLU A 312 -1.64 18.99 0.27
C GLU A 312 -1.29 17.70 1.02
N LEU A 313 0.00 17.35 1.13
CA LEU A 313 0.44 16.25 1.97
C LEU A 313 0.32 16.63 3.44
N LEU A 314 -0.70 16.12 4.12
CA LEU A 314 -0.93 16.38 5.55
C LEU A 314 0.06 15.59 6.41
N THR A 315 0.31 14.34 6.06
CA THR A 315 1.32 13.50 6.72
C THR A 315 1.67 12.27 5.89
N ALA A 316 2.90 11.80 6.08
CA ALA A 316 3.34 10.45 5.71
C ALA A 316 4.01 9.84 6.95
N ILE A 317 3.49 8.72 7.41
CA ILE A 317 3.92 8.07 8.65
C ILE A 317 4.56 6.72 8.30
N PRO A 318 5.90 6.64 8.28
CA PRO A 318 6.59 5.36 8.15
C PRO A 318 6.61 4.63 9.49
N TRP A 319 6.32 3.35 9.50
CA TRP A 319 6.50 2.45 10.64
C TRP A 319 7.58 1.44 10.36
N THR A 320 8.33 1.13 11.41
CA THR A 320 9.28 0.02 11.40
C THR A 320 8.75 -1.09 12.31
N ASP A 321 8.42 -2.23 11.74
CA ASP A 321 8.18 -3.43 12.54
C ASP A 321 9.53 -4.03 12.95
N ARG A 322 9.86 -3.92 14.25
CA ARG A 322 11.12 -4.43 14.78
C ARG A 322 11.23 -5.95 14.77
N ALA A 323 10.13 -6.68 14.62
CA ALA A 323 10.19 -8.12 14.44
C ALA A 323 10.68 -8.48 13.04
N LEU A 324 10.32 -7.67 12.02
CA LEU A 324 10.79 -7.83 10.65
C LEU A 324 12.19 -7.21 10.44
N VAL A 325 12.47 -6.09 11.10
CA VAL A 325 13.73 -5.35 10.98
C VAL A 325 14.36 -5.16 12.37
N PRO A 326 14.89 -6.24 12.97
CA PRO A 326 15.57 -6.13 14.27
C PRO A 326 16.86 -5.31 14.17
N ARG A 327 17.52 -5.35 13.00
CA ARG A 327 18.75 -4.64 12.69
C ARG A 327 18.86 -4.42 11.18
N LEU A 328 19.32 -3.25 10.76
CA LEU A 328 19.76 -2.98 9.40
C LEU A 328 21.26 -3.27 9.29
N PRO A 329 21.69 -4.29 8.52
CA PRO A 329 23.12 -4.54 8.29
C PRO A 329 23.77 -3.36 7.56
N SER A 330 25.02 -3.07 7.91
CA SER A 330 25.74 -1.88 7.41
C SER A 330 25.96 -1.86 5.90
N GLU A 331 26.04 -3.03 5.29
CA GLU A 331 26.26 -3.23 3.85
C GLU A 331 25.01 -2.96 2.99
N VAL A 332 23.81 -3.09 3.57
CA VAL A 332 22.54 -3.02 2.79
C VAL A 332 22.37 -1.67 2.09
N LEU A 333 22.51 -0.55 2.81
CA LEU A 333 22.31 0.76 2.19
C LEU A 333 23.33 1.10 1.10
N PRO A 334 24.65 0.87 1.29
CA PRO A 334 25.62 1.05 0.21
C PRO A 334 25.31 0.21 -1.03
N GLU A 335 24.97 -1.06 -0.87
CA GLU A 335 24.66 -1.94 -1.99
C GLU A 335 23.37 -1.54 -2.73
N VAL A 336 22.30 -1.23 -1.99
CA VAL A 336 21.05 -0.74 -2.60
C VAL A 336 21.29 0.54 -3.41
N ARG A 337 22.13 1.45 -2.92
CA ARG A 337 22.45 2.71 -3.61
C ARG A 337 23.25 2.54 -4.90
N LEU A 338 23.88 1.41 -5.13
CA LEU A 338 24.52 1.13 -6.42
C LEU A 338 23.49 1.08 -7.56
N THR A 339 22.31 0.55 -7.28
CA THR A 339 21.21 0.46 -8.26
C THR A 339 20.21 1.62 -8.10
N TYR A 340 19.95 2.05 -6.86
CA TYR A 340 18.94 3.05 -6.50
C TYR A 340 19.55 4.19 -5.67
N PRO A 341 20.28 5.15 -6.30
CA PRO A 341 21.05 6.18 -5.58
C PRO A 341 20.23 7.07 -4.64
N GLY A 342 18.93 7.24 -4.94
CA GLY A 342 18.02 8.10 -4.16
C GLY A 342 17.48 7.47 -2.87
N VAL A 343 17.79 6.20 -2.57
CA VAL A 343 17.26 5.51 -1.39
C VAL A 343 17.91 6.01 -0.10
N GLY A 344 17.08 6.34 0.88
CA GLY A 344 17.48 6.68 2.24
C GLY A 344 17.37 5.50 3.22
N VAL A 345 17.91 5.68 4.42
CA VAL A 345 17.77 4.71 5.51
C VAL A 345 16.30 4.53 5.89
N GLU A 346 15.52 5.60 5.84
CA GLU A 346 14.09 5.60 6.13
C GLU A 346 13.31 4.70 5.17
N ASP A 347 13.69 4.60 3.90
CA ASP A 347 13.05 3.71 2.92
C ASP A 347 13.28 2.24 3.27
N LEU A 348 14.50 1.89 3.74
CA LEU A 348 14.86 0.53 4.12
C LEU A 348 14.19 0.09 5.42
N LEU A 349 13.92 1.02 6.32
CA LEU A 349 13.34 0.74 7.63
C LEU A 349 11.83 0.81 7.65
N ALA A 350 11.19 1.48 6.70
CA ALA A 350 9.74 1.61 6.62
C ALA A 350 9.09 0.32 6.14
N THR A 351 8.69 -0.55 7.07
CA THR A 351 7.97 -1.80 6.73
C THR A 351 6.52 -1.56 6.32
N PHE A 352 6.01 -0.36 6.61
CA PHE A 352 4.66 0.07 6.31
C PHE A 352 4.61 1.59 6.33
N VAL A 353 3.82 2.21 5.45
CA VAL A 353 3.64 3.66 5.38
C VAL A 353 2.17 4.00 5.28
N ALA A 354 1.69 4.95 6.11
CA ALA A 354 0.39 5.56 5.90
C ALA A 354 0.55 7.01 5.43
N VAL A 355 -0.23 7.37 4.43
CA VAL A 355 -0.22 8.68 3.77
C VAL A 355 -1.59 9.32 3.89
N ILE A 356 -1.64 10.57 4.30
CA ILE A 356 -2.86 11.37 4.29
C ILE A 356 -2.61 12.64 3.50
N ALA A 357 -3.43 12.84 2.47
CA ALA A 357 -3.39 14.03 1.63
C ALA A 357 -4.78 14.67 1.54
N ARG A 358 -4.82 15.92 1.09
CA ARG A 358 -6.07 16.67 0.91
C ARG A 358 -6.04 17.40 -0.42
N ARG A 359 -7.16 17.42 -1.13
CA ARG A 359 -7.35 18.37 -2.22
C ARG A 359 -7.61 19.76 -1.63
N PRO A 360 -6.79 20.77 -1.91
CA PRO A 360 -7.00 22.13 -1.40
C PRO A 360 -8.37 22.67 -1.83
N ARG A 361 -8.97 23.49 -0.98
CA ARG A 361 -10.14 24.28 -1.35
C ARG A 361 -9.70 25.46 -2.19
N PRO A 362 -10.46 25.88 -3.21
CA PRO A 362 -10.19 27.13 -3.90
C PRO A 362 -10.13 28.28 -2.91
N THR A 363 -9.04 29.04 -2.94
CA THR A 363 -8.96 30.28 -2.19
C THR A 363 -9.91 31.27 -2.81
N VAL A 364 -11.05 31.55 -2.17
CA VAL A 364 -11.89 32.67 -2.57
C VAL A 364 -11.10 33.95 -2.26
N ARG A 365 -10.40 34.50 -3.25
CA ARG A 365 -9.92 35.85 -3.15
C ARG A 365 -11.16 36.75 -3.08
N ARG A 366 -11.56 37.19 -1.88
CA ARG A 366 -12.48 38.32 -1.79
C ARG A 366 -11.80 39.47 -2.55
N PRO A 367 -12.42 40.04 -3.57
CA PRO A 367 -11.89 41.24 -4.18
C PRO A 367 -11.71 42.24 -3.06
N LEU A 368 -10.52 42.79 -2.92
CA LEU A 368 -10.30 43.96 -2.08
C LEU A 368 -11.23 45.02 -2.66
N SER A 369 -12.28 45.38 -1.91
CA SER A 369 -13.08 46.54 -2.22
C SER A 369 -12.20 47.77 -1.99
N ILE A 370 -11.58 48.24 -3.06
CA ILE A 370 -10.83 49.49 -3.03
C ILE A 370 -11.92 50.57 -2.97
N PRO A 371 -11.93 51.42 -1.91
CA PRO A 371 -12.86 52.54 -1.84
C PRO A 371 -12.70 53.42 -3.10
N ARG A 372 -13.82 53.69 -3.76
CA ARG A 372 -13.81 54.46 -5.04
C ARG A 372 -13.53 55.94 -4.87
N SER A 373 -13.57 56.47 -3.63
CA SER A 373 -13.30 57.88 -3.32
C SER A 373 -12.80 58.07 -1.90
N VAL A 374 -12.11 59.17 -1.66
CA VAL A 374 -11.64 59.62 -0.36
C VAL A 374 -12.83 59.85 0.61
N ALA A 375 -14.01 60.20 0.08
CA ALA A 375 -15.23 60.41 0.88
C ALA A 375 -15.74 59.09 1.56
N GLU A 376 -15.52 57.91 0.93
CA GLU A 376 -15.85 56.61 1.55
C GLU A 376 -14.88 56.22 2.68
N ILE A 377 -13.67 56.77 2.68
CA ILE A 377 -12.69 56.49 3.72
C ILE A 377 -12.86 57.38 4.94
N THR A 378 -13.31 58.64 4.71
CA THR A 378 -13.39 59.69 5.77
C THR A 378 -14.77 59.89 6.35
N GLY A 379 -15.79 59.24 5.80
CA GLY A 379 -17.16 59.40 6.27
C GLY A 379 -17.75 60.80 6.09
N ARG A 380 -17.19 61.60 5.17
CA ARG A 380 -17.62 62.95 4.81
C ARG A 380 -18.15 62.98 3.39
#